data_1e7eb434b5feedae188ccbeba52dd7cf
#
_entry.id   1e7eb434b5feedae188ccbeba52dd7cf
#
_cell.length_a   1.000
_cell.length_b   1.000
_cell.length_c   1.000
_cell.angle_alpha   90.00
_cell.angle_beta   90.00
_cell.angle_gamma   90.00
#
_symmetry.space_group_name_H-M   'P 1'
#
loop_
_entity.id
_entity.type
_entity.pdbx_description
1 polymer ?
#
loop_
_entity_poly.entity_id
_entity_poly.type
_entity_poly.pdbx_seq_one_letter_code
_entity_poly.pdbx_strand_id
1 'polypeptide(L)'
;SYESPTWYNLNDQLIQHLYTFGNVNVPVEDTNRTYYGPEFVFPTYRLRTPSKITGSAAYIINKKGLISIDVATKDYSNIEYKNTNQNNFRDLNSQMSTELKNAYEIRIGGEYKIKQWSLRGGYRFEESPYETGDIIGDLTGYSGGVGYNFGESKLDLSYANSHRNYNQNLIS
;
A
#
# COMPACT_ATOMS: atom_id res chain seq x y z
N SER A 1 -0.02 13.57 -14.75
CA SER A 1 0.07 12.18 -15.26
C SER A 1 -1.24 11.43 -15.02
N TYR A 2 -1.50 10.43 -15.83
CA TYR A 2 -2.60 9.48 -15.70
C TYR A 2 -2.04 8.07 -15.74
N GLU A 3 -2.41 7.25 -14.75
CA GLU A 3 -2.10 5.83 -14.68
C GLU A 3 -3.42 5.08 -14.92
N SER A 4 -3.50 4.34 -16.02
CA SER A 4 -4.69 3.55 -16.36
C SER A 4 -4.80 2.32 -15.45
N PRO A 5 -6.02 1.81 -15.23
CA PRO A 5 -6.20 0.54 -14.57
C PRO A 5 -5.45 -0.58 -15.31
N THR A 6 -4.84 -1.47 -14.54
CA THR A 6 -4.12 -2.63 -15.06
C THR A 6 -4.83 -3.90 -14.63
N TRP A 7 -4.88 -4.90 -15.51
CA TRP A 7 -5.41 -6.21 -15.21
C TRP A 7 -4.28 -7.19 -14.88
N TYR A 8 -4.37 -7.80 -13.71
CA TYR A 8 -3.47 -8.88 -13.30
C TYR A 8 -4.20 -10.22 -13.39
N ASN A 9 -3.52 -11.24 -13.92
CA ASN A 9 -3.98 -12.63 -13.83
C ASN A 9 -3.35 -13.24 -12.59
N LEU A 10 -4.17 -13.74 -11.69
CA LEU A 10 -3.77 -14.29 -10.40
C LEU A 10 -4.21 -15.75 -10.28
N ASN A 11 -3.38 -16.55 -9.62
CA ASN A 11 -3.63 -17.95 -9.33
C ASN A 11 -3.19 -18.21 -7.89
N ASP A 12 -4.13 -18.63 -7.04
CA ASP A 12 -3.87 -18.88 -5.64
C ASP A 12 -3.98 -20.38 -5.33
N GLN A 13 -3.12 -20.84 -4.44
CA GLN A 13 -3.13 -22.18 -3.88
C GLN A 13 -3.18 -22.09 -2.36
N LEU A 14 -4.08 -22.84 -1.73
CA LEU A 14 -4.13 -22.99 -0.29
C LEU A 14 -3.68 -24.39 0.07
N ILE A 15 -2.53 -24.52 0.73
CA ILE A 15 -2.02 -25.77 1.27
C ILE A 15 -2.25 -25.74 2.78
N GLN A 16 -3.13 -26.60 3.29
CA GLN A 16 -3.34 -26.72 4.72
C GLN A 16 -2.39 -27.75 5.33
N HIS A 17 -1.55 -27.31 6.25
CA HIS A 17 -0.75 -28.19 7.11
C HIS A 17 -1.47 -28.35 8.46
N LEU A 18 -2.10 -29.49 8.70
CA LEU A 18 -2.68 -29.81 9.99
C LEU A 18 -1.62 -30.47 10.88
N TYR A 19 -1.22 -29.76 11.91
CA TYR A 19 -0.42 -30.33 13.00
C TYR A 19 -1.36 -30.75 14.14
N THR A 20 -1.58 -32.06 14.32
CA THR A 20 -2.32 -32.55 15.46
C THR A 20 -1.36 -32.77 16.64
N PHE A 21 -1.38 -31.86 17.62
CA PHE A 21 -0.83 -32.12 18.94
C PHE A 21 -1.94 -32.79 19.78
N GLY A 22 -2.09 -34.09 19.65
CA GLY A 22 -3.09 -34.83 20.40
C GLY A 22 -2.42 -35.70 21.45
N ASN A 23 -2.87 -35.60 22.72
CA ASN A 23 -2.71 -36.64 23.73
C ASN A 23 -3.48 -37.89 23.31
N VAL A 24 -3.00 -38.59 22.33
CA VAL A 24 -3.45 -39.94 22.02
C VAL A 24 -2.29 -40.83 22.37
N ASN A 25 -2.51 -41.85 23.22
CA ASN A 25 -1.57 -42.95 23.47
C ASN A 25 -1.30 -43.68 22.15
N VAL A 26 -0.49 -43.13 21.31
CA VAL A 26 0.02 -43.76 20.09
C VAL A 26 1.49 -44.12 20.39
N PRO A 27 1.96 -45.30 20.03
CA PRO A 27 3.36 -45.70 20.22
C PRO A 27 4.29 -44.64 19.61
N VAL A 28 5.37 -44.36 20.30
CA VAL A 28 6.32 -43.24 20.13
C VAL A 28 6.98 -43.17 18.72
N GLU A 29 6.71 -44.09 17.82
CA GLU A 29 7.36 -44.14 16.51
C GLU A 29 6.76 -43.23 15.44
N ASP A 30 5.66 -42.51 15.73
CA ASP A 30 4.89 -41.80 14.70
C ASP A 30 4.60 -40.31 15.03
N THR A 31 5.45 -39.68 15.82
CA THR A 31 5.27 -38.28 16.26
C THR A 31 5.54 -37.21 15.18
N ASN A 32 5.88 -37.61 13.95
CA ASN A 32 6.19 -36.69 12.83
C ASN A 32 5.28 -36.88 11.61
N ARG A 33 4.02 -37.27 11.79
CA ARG A 33 3.09 -37.26 10.66
C ARG A 33 2.56 -35.84 10.45
N THR A 34 3.16 -35.17 9.46
CA THR A 34 2.53 -34.00 8.84
C THR A 34 1.40 -34.52 7.95
N TYR A 35 0.15 -34.34 8.40
CA TYR A 35 -1.00 -34.57 7.54
C TYR A 35 -1.07 -33.38 6.57
N TYR A 36 -0.82 -33.66 5.30
CA TYR A 36 -1.13 -32.72 4.21
C TYR A 36 -2.64 -32.75 4.04
N GLY A 37 -3.30 -31.64 4.38
CA GLY A 37 -4.71 -31.43 4.02
C GLY A 37 -4.85 -31.35 2.49
N PRO A 38 -6.08 -31.41 1.98
CA PRO A 38 -6.30 -31.25 0.55
C PRO A 38 -5.75 -29.92 0.06
N GLU A 39 -5.03 -29.97 -1.06
CA GLU A 39 -4.58 -28.80 -1.79
C GLU A 39 -5.81 -28.19 -2.50
N PHE A 40 -6.15 -26.93 -2.14
CA PHE A 40 -7.20 -26.19 -2.82
C PHE A 40 -6.53 -25.29 -3.87
N VAL A 41 -6.70 -25.61 -5.14
CA VAL A 41 -6.29 -24.79 -6.26
C VAL A 41 -7.48 -23.92 -6.66
N PHE A 42 -7.35 -22.61 -6.48
CA PHE A 42 -8.37 -21.68 -6.91
C PHE A 42 -8.27 -21.43 -8.42
N PRO A 43 -9.40 -21.35 -9.15
CA PRO A 43 -9.38 -21.01 -10.56
C PRO A 43 -8.69 -19.67 -10.80
N THR A 44 -7.97 -19.55 -11.90
CA THR A 44 -7.35 -18.28 -12.30
C THR A 44 -8.39 -17.17 -12.37
N TYR A 45 -8.11 -16.05 -11.75
CA TYR A 45 -8.96 -14.87 -11.76
C TYR A 45 -8.17 -13.63 -12.20
N ARG A 46 -8.88 -12.56 -12.52
CA ARG A 46 -8.30 -11.28 -12.92
C ARG A 46 -8.64 -10.23 -11.89
N LEU A 47 -7.65 -9.44 -11.52
CA LEU A 47 -7.81 -8.26 -10.67
C LEU A 47 -7.53 -7.00 -11.47
N ARG A 48 -8.48 -6.07 -11.46
CA ARG A 48 -8.33 -4.72 -12.00
C ARG A 48 -7.86 -3.77 -10.90
N THR A 49 -6.75 -3.08 -11.13
CA THR A 49 -6.27 -2.04 -10.21
C THR A 49 -7.02 -0.73 -10.40
N PRO A 50 -7.02 0.17 -9.38
CA PRO A 50 -7.59 1.50 -9.50
C PRO A 50 -6.82 2.35 -10.53
N SER A 51 -7.52 3.30 -11.14
CA SER A 51 -6.88 4.37 -11.91
C SER A 51 -6.32 5.44 -10.96
N LYS A 52 -5.27 6.15 -11.42
CA LYS A 52 -4.69 7.28 -10.69
C LYS A 52 -4.48 8.47 -11.60
N ILE A 53 -4.89 9.64 -11.14
CA ILE A 53 -4.60 10.92 -11.79
C ILE A 53 -3.72 11.73 -10.84
N THR A 54 -2.62 12.29 -11.35
CA THR A 54 -1.70 13.11 -10.57
C THR A 54 -1.44 14.44 -11.27
N GLY A 55 -1.64 15.52 -10.56
CA GLY A 55 -1.20 16.86 -10.91
C GLY A 55 0.01 17.26 -10.05
N SER A 56 1.05 17.80 -10.68
CA SER A 56 2.28 18.23 -10.00
C SER A 56 2.65 19.64 -10.40
N ALA A 57 3.12 20.43 -9.46
CA ALA A 57 3.67 21.74 -9.68
C ALA A 57 4.94 21.94 -8.84
N ALA A 58 5.89 22.69 -9.38
CA ALA A 58 7.11 23.06 -8.65
C ALA A 58 7.46 24.52 -8.95
N TYR A 59 7.96 25.21 -7.94
CA TYR A 59 8.40 26.59 -8.03
C TYR A 59 9.84 26.75 -7.51
N ILE A 60 10.69 27.37 -8.33
CA ILE A 60 12.09 27.60 -7.98
C ILE A 60 12.26 29.04 -7.46
N ILE A 61 12.77 29.18 -6.25
CA ILE A 61 12.97 30.45 -5.56
C ILE A 61 14.44 30.86 -5.70
N ASN A 62 14.71 31.91 -6.46
CA ASN A 62 16.04 32.55 -6.60
C ASN A 62 17.20 31.56 -6.83
N LYS A 63 16.99 30.47 -7.55
CA LYS A 63 17.97 29.40 -7.78
C LYS A 63 18.52 28.74 -6.49
N LYS A 64 17.96 29.07 -5.33
CA LYS A 64 18.41 28.58 -4.01
C LYS A 64 17.37 27.69 -3.34
N GLY A 65 16.11 27.86 -3.71
CA GLY A 65 15.00 27.12 -3.13
C GLY A 65 14.13 26.45 -4.19
N LEU A 66 13.50 25.36 -3.80
CA LEU A 66 12.48 24.64 -4.57
C LEU A 66 11.34 24.32 -3.62
N ILE A 67 10.13 24.57 -4.05
CA ILE A 67 8.91 24.06 -3.42
C ILE A 67 8.16 23.26 -4.47
N SER A 68 7.68 22.06 -4.09
CA SER A 68 6.87 21.21 -4.95
C SER A 68 5.60 20.78 -4.25
N ILE A 69 4.56 20.59 -5.03
CA ILE A 69 3.30 20.01 -4.60
C ILE A 69 2.85 18.98 -5.63
N ASP A 70 2.43 17.81 -5.13
CA ASP A 70 1.77 16.77 -5.90
C ASP A 70 0.40 16.53 -5.29
N VAL A 71 -0.63 16.49 -6.12
CA VAL A 71 -1.99 16.11 -5.74
C VAL A 71 -2.41 14.97 -6.65
N ALA A 72 -2.81 13.86 -6.06
CA ALA A 72 -3.29 12.71 -6.79
C ALA A 72 -4.65 12.26 -6.28
N THR A 73 -5.43 11.65 -7.16
CA THR A 73 -6.65 10.91 -6.81
C THR A 73 -6.55 9.49 -7.36
N LYS A 74 -6.97 8.53 -6.56
CA LYS A 74 -7.06 7.11 -6.91
C LYS A 74 -8.50 6.66 -6.75
N ASP A 75 -9.07 6.10 -7.78
CA ASP A 75 -10.43 5.59 -7.77
C ASP A 75 -10.44 4.11 -7.37
N TYR A 76 -10.53 3.86 -6.07
CA TYR A 76 -10.57 2.51 -5.51
C TYR A 76 -11.93 1.82 -5.72
N SER A 77 -13.01 2.56 -5.96
CA SER A 77 -14.33 1.99 -6.24
C SER A 77 -14.38 1.19 -7.56
N ASN A 78 -13.39 1.41 -8.44
CA ASN A 78 -13.24 0.72 -9.72
C ASN A 78 -12.39 -0.56 -9.65
N ILE A 79 -11.98 -1.00 -8.46
CA ILE A 79 -11.35 -2.30 -8.28
C ILE A 79 -12.38 -3.39 -8.61
N GLU A 80 -11.98 -4.35 -9.44
CA GLU A 80 -12.89 -5.39 -9.89
C GLU A 80 -12.15 -6.73 -9.98
N TYR A 81 -12.78 -7.77 -9.43
CA TYR A 81 -12.38 -9.15 -9.64
C TYR A 81 -13.21 -9.78 -10.75
N LYS A 82 -12.55 -10.44 -11.69
CA LYS A 82 -13.21 -11.22 -12.74
C LYS A 82 -12.71 -12.65 -12.74
N ASN A 83 -13.64 -13.60 -12.72
CA ASN A 83 -13.33 -14.98 -13.00
C ASN A 83 -13.41 -15.23 -14.51
N THR A 84 -12.56 -16.11 -15.03
CA THR A 84 -12.60 -16.49 -16.43
C THR A 84 -13.73 -17.48 -16.73
N ASN A 85 -14.26 -18.20 -15.72
CA ASN A 85 -15.22 -19.30 -15.93
C ASN A 85 -16.46 -19.36 -15.02
N GLN A 86 -16.54 -18.59 -13.94
CA GLN A 86 -17.71 -18.58 -13.03
C GLN A 86 -17.86 -17.26 -12.27
N ASN A 87 -19.12 -16.80 -12.08
CA ASN A 87 -19.50 -15.49 -11.52
C ASN A 87 -19.41 -15.39 -9.99
N ASN A 88 -18.44 -15.96 -9.32
CA ASN A 88 -18.38 -15.96 -7.85
C ASN A 88 -17.92 -14.62 -7.22
N PHE A 89 -17.55 -13.60 -8.02
CA PHE A 89 -17.06 -12.32 -7.49
C PHE A 89 -18.10 -11.19 -7.50
N ARG A 90 -19.34 -11.45 -7.88
CA ARG A 90 -20.37 -10.41 -7.99
C ARG A 90 -20.63 -9.71 -6.66
N ASP A 91 -20.82 -10.49 -5.61
CA ASP A 91 -21.13 -9.95 -4.27
C ASP A 91 -19.92 -9.22 -3.69
N LEU A 92 -18.72 -9.79 -3.88
CA LEU A 92 -17.46 -9.16 -3.47
C LEU A 92 -17.24 -7.82 -4.20
N ASN A 93 -17.45 -7.76 -5.51
CA ASN A 93 -17.33 -6.53 -6.29
C ASN A 93 -18.36 -5.49 -5.85
N SER A 94 -19.60 -5.91 -5.56
CA SER A 94 -20.65 -5.03 -5.04
C SER A 94 -20.28 -4.47 -3.68
N GLN A 95 -19.77 -5.30 -2.78
CA GLN A 95 -19.28 -4.87 -1.47
C GLN A 95 -18.13 -3.89 -1.60
N MET A 96 -17.09 -4.21 -2.39
CA MET A 96 -15.95 -3.32 -2.62
C MET A 96 -16.36 -1.97 -3.19
N SER A 97 -17.28 -1.93 -4.15
CA SER A 97 -17.76 -0.67 -4.73
C SER A 97 -18.54 0.20 -3.74
N THR A 98 -19.07 -0.39 -2.66
CA THR A 98 -19.79 0.32 -1.60
C THR A 98 -18.85 0.75 -0.47
N GLU A 99 -17.84 -0.06 -0.16
CA GLU A 99 -16.90 0.20 0.94
C GLU A 99 -15.71 1.05 0.53
N LEU A 100 -15.35 1.03 -0.76
CA LEU A 100 -14.20 1.76 -1.29
C LEU A 100 -14.62 3.01 -2.03
N LYS A 101 -13.82 4.08 -1.87
CA LYS A 101 -14.06 5.40 -2.47
C LYS A 101 -12.87 5.92 -3.26
N ASN A 102 -13.05 7.06 -3.88
CA ASN A 102 -11.96 7.88 -4.37
C ASN A 102 -11.15 8.41 -3.18
N ALA A 103 -9.86 8.13 -3.17
CA ALA A 103 -8.95 8.65 -2.14
C ALA A 103 -7.96 9.64 -2.73
N TYR A 104 -7.70 10.70 -1.96
CA TYR A 104 -6.78 11.76 -2.32
C TYR A 104 -5.42 11.56 -1.66
N GLU A 105 -4.38 11.93 -2.40
CA GLU A 105 -3.00 11.95 -1.92
C GLU A 105 -2.43 13.34 -2.16
N ILE A 106 -1.85 13.95 -1.12
CA ILE A 106 -1.20 15.25 -1.19
C ILE A 106 0.23 15.08 -0.69
N ARG A 107 1.20 15.57 -1.47
CA ARG A 107 2.60 15.64 -1.09
C ARG A 107 3.09 17.06 -1.30
N ILE A 108 3.75 17.60 -0.29
CA ILE A 108 4.39 18.91 -0.34
C ILE A 108 5.84 18.70 0.06
N GLY A 109 6.75 19.24 -0.74
CA GLY A 109 8.18 19.16 -0.47
C GLY A 109 8.88 20.47 -0.73
N GLY A 110 9.99 20.67 -0.06
CA GLY A 110 10.84 21.84 -0.30
C GLY A 110 12.30 21.57 0.00
N GLU A 111 13.14 22.27 -0.74
CA GLU A 111 14.59 22.33 -0.50
C GLU A 111 15.02 23.79 -0.52
N TYR A 112 15.90 24.16 0.41
CA TYR A 112 16.54 25.46 0.42
C TYR A 112 18.05 25.33 0.63
N LYS A 113 18.84 26.00 -0.23
CA LYS A 113 20.29 25.98 -0.22
C LYS A 113 20.85 27.23 0.41
N ILE A 114 21.70 27.05 1.40
CA ILE A 114 22.43 28.13 2.10
C ILE A 114 23.93 27.82 1.98
N LYS A 115 24.64 28.50 1.06
CA LYS A 115 26.05 28.21 0.75
C LYS A 115 26.23 26.70 0.40
N GLN A 116 26.97 25.96 1.23
CA GLN A 116 27.20 24.52 1.06
C GLN A 116 26.07 23.63 1.67
N TRP A 117 25.20 24.21 2.45
CA TRP A 117 24.13 23.48 3.10
C TRP A 117 22.89 23.38 2.24
N SER A 118 22.23 22.23 2.28
CA SER A 118 20.90 21.99 1.73
C SER A 118 19.97 21.55 2.86
N LEU A 119 18.87 22.27 3.08
CA LEU A 119 17.82 21.92 4.03
C LEU A 119 16.61 21.44 3.24
N ARG A 120 16.02 20.32 3.65
CA ARG A 120 14.86 19.71 3.00
C ARG A 120 13.77 19.42 4.01
N GLY A 121 12.54 19.58 3.59
CA GLY A 121 11.38 19.22 4.38
C GLY A 121 10.28 18.72 3.47
N GLY A 122 9.42 17.84 4.00
CA GLY A 122 8.28 17.33 3.25
C GLY A 122 7.15 16.89 4.17
N TYR A 123 5.96 16.95 3.60
CA TYR A 123 4.72 16.45 4.21
C TYR A 123 3.98 15.59 3.21
N ARG A 124 3.38 14.50 3.69
CA ARG A 124 2.54 13.58 2.93
C ARG A 124 1.26 13.33 3.69
N PHE A 125 0.16 13.43 2.96
CA PHE A 125 -1.17 13.00 3.39
C PHE A 125 -1.74 12.04 2.34
N GLU A 126 -2.34 10.94 2.78
CA GLU A 126 -3.04 9.99 1.94
C GLU A 126 -4.33 9.59 2.64
N GLU A 127 -5.44 9.90 2.02
CA GLU A 127 -6.77 9.58 2.53
C GLU A 127 -7.01 8.08 2.54
N SER A 128 -7.79 7.60 3.50
CA SER A 128 -8.26 6.21 3.54
C SER A 128 -9.05 5.87 2.27
N PRO A 129 -8.80 4.71 1.64
CA PRO A 129 -9.62 4.23 0.55
C PRO A 129 -11.01 3.72 0.97
N TYR A 130 -11.25 3.55 2.28
CA TYR A 130 -12.51 3.06 2.82
C TYR A 130 -13.44 4.23 3.18
N GLU A 131 -14.74 4.08 2.88
CA GLU A 131 -15.76 5.09 3.20
C GLU A 131 -15.80 5.43 4.69
N THR A 132 -15.77 4.41 5.55
CA THR A 132 -15.83 4.60 7.00
C THR A 132 -14.48 4.95 7.63
N GLY A 133 -13.37 4.64 6.97
CA GLY A 133 -12.02 4.78 7.53
C GLY A 133 -11.73 3.86 8.73
N ASP A 134 -12.65 2.96 9.07
CA ASP A 134 -12.58 2.15 10.28
C ASP A 134 -11.56 1.00 10.17
N ILE A 135 -11.30 0.49 8.96
CA ILE A 135 -10.37 -0.62 8.75
C ILE A 135 -8.94 -0.09 8.58
N ILE A 136 -8.77 0.87 7.69
CA ILE A 136 -7.50 1.53 7.42
C ILE A 136 -7.77 3.04 7.44
N GLY A 137 -7.13 3.75 8.36
CA GLY A 137 -7.24 5.20 8.46
C GLY A 137 -6.34 5.95 7.47
N ASP A 138 -6.38 7.26 7.55
CA ASP A 138 -5.53 8.15 6.77
C ASP A 138 -4.05 7.95 7.11
N LEU A 139 -3.18 8.17 6.12
CA LEU A 139 -1.74 8.23 6.34
C LEU A 139 -1.28 9.67 6.37
N THR A 140 -0.55 10.02 7.43
CA THR A 140 0.18 11.27 7.53
C THR A 140 1.67 11.01 7.69
N GLY A 141 2.49 11.84 7.11
CA GLY A 141 3.93 11.69 7.22
C GLY A 141 4.69 13.00 7.04
N TYR A 142 5.83 13.09 7.70
CA TYR A 142 6.77 14.19 7.52
C TYR A 142 8.17 13.66 7.31
N SER A 143 8.95 14.45 6.59
CA SER A 143 10.36 14.17 6.36
C SER A 143 11.17 15.45 6.51
N GLY A 144 12.40 15.29 6.94
CA GLY A 144 13.38 16.36 7.01
C GLY A 144 14.75 15.84 6.60
N GLY A 145 15.57 16.72 6.07
CA GLY A 145 16.91 16.32 5.67
C GLY A 145 17.86 17.50 5.63
N VAL A 146 19.11 17.20 5.84
CA VAL A 146 20.22 18.16 5.74
C VAL A 146 21.32 17.56 4.86
N GLY A 147 21.84 18.36 3.95
CA GLY A 147 22.97 17.99 3.11
C GLY A 147 24.09 19.01 3.21
N TYR A 148 25.33 18.56 3.10
CA TYR A 148 26.50 19.41 3.01
C TYR A 148 27.34 19.05 1.79
N ASN A 149 27.70 20.07 1.02
CA ASN A 149 28.51 19.95 -0.20
C ASN A 149 29.93 20.35 0.09
N PHE A 150 30.86 19.41 0.00
CA PHE A 150 32.30 19.61 0.18
C PHE A 150 33.02 20.04 -1.12
N GLY A 151 32.27 20.25 -2.21
CA GLY A 151 32.80 20.52 -3.55
C GLY A 151 32.70 19.27 -4.44
N GLU A 152 33.67 18.39 -4.39
CA GLU A 152 33.66 17.12 -5.16
C GLU A 152 32.82 16.03 -4.52
N SER A 153 32.52 16.15 -3.23
CA SER A 153 31.76 15.18 -2.45
C SER A 153 30.55 15.82 -1.77
N LYS A 154 29.50 15.05 -1.51
CA LYS A 154 28.30 15.49 -0.82
C LYS A 154 27.88 14.46 0.23
N LEU A 155 27.51 14.96 1.41
CA LEU A 155 26.90 14.15 2.47
C LEU A 155 25.46 14.59 2.68
N ASP A 156 24.53 13.64 2.65
CA ASP A 156 23.12 13.88 2.92
C ASP A 156 22.64 12.98 4.07
N LEU A 157 21.92 13.57 5.03
CA LEU A 157 21.21 12.88 6.09
C LEU A 157 19.73 13.20 5.98
N SER A 158 18.88 12.18 6.04
CA SER A 158 17.43 12.35 5.99
C SER A 158 16.73 11.47 7.01
N TYR A 159 15.60 11.97 7.52
CA TYR A 159 14.69 11.26 8.39
C TYR A 159 13.28 11.40 7.84
N ALA A 160 12.53 10.29 7.87
CA ALA A 160 11.12 10.28 7.52
C ALA A 160 10.33 9.49 8.57
N ASN A 161 9.17 10.01 8.92
CA ASN A 161 8.20 9.35 9.80
C ASN A 161 6.84 9.38 9.13
N SER A 162 6.11 8.26 9.22
CA SER A 162 4.72 8.19 8.76
C SER A 162 3.88 7.39 9.74
N HIS A 163 2.63 7.79 9.89
CA HIS A 163 1.67 7.18 10.78
C HIS A 163 0.38 6.87 10.03
N ARG A 164 -0.15 5.66 10.25
CA ARG A 164 -1.46 5.21 9.76
C ARG A 164 -2.13 4.34 10.83
N ASN A 165 -3.39 4.60 11.11
CA ASN A 165 -4.18 3.78 12.02
C ASN A 165 -4.73 2.55 11.30
N TYR A 166 -4.69 1.41 11.97
CA TYR A 166 -5.31 0.16 11.53
C TYR A 166 -6.18 -0.37 12.66
N ASN A 167 -7.43 -0.69 12.35
CA ASN A 167 -8.33 -1.35 13.28
C ASN A 167 -8.55 -2.78 12.81
N GLN A 168 -8.13 -3.74 13.60
CA GLN A 168 -8.43 -5.16 13.39
C GLN A 168 -9.45 -5.60 14.43
N ASN A 169 -10.67 -5.89 14.01
CA ASN A 169 -11.66 -6.55 14.85
C ASN A 169 -11.37 -8.06 14.80
N LEU A 170 -10.63 -8.56 15.78
CA LEU A 170 -10.54 -10.00 16.02
C LEU A 170 -11.85 -10.45 16.63
N ILE A 171 -12.68 -11.11 15.84
CA ILE A 171 -13.87 -11.81 16.36
C ILE A 171 -13.32 -13.07 17.03
N SER A 172 -13.43 -13.11 18.36
CA SER A 172 -13.13 -14.28 19.19
C SER A 172 -14.33 -15.21 19.26
#